data_4ab64d8c736550f687108a537b7a4e6e
#
_entry.id   4ab64d8c736550f687108a537b7a4e6e
#
_cell.length_a   1.000
_cell.length_b   1.000
_cell.length_c   1.000
_cell.angle_alpha   90.00
_cell.angle_beta   90.00
_cell.angle_gamma   90.00
#
_symmetry.space_group_name_H-M   'P 1'
#
loop_
_entity.id
_entity.type
_entity.pdbx_description
1 polymer ?
#
loop_
_entity_poly.entity_id
_entity_poly.type
_entity_poly.pdbx_seq_one_letter_code
_entity_poly.pdbx_strand_id
1 'polypeptide(L)'
;MRVKPQILTRSIRTFLREPRVARLATIGEDGYPHVVPIWFIRDKDDILFGCNRTDRKVRNLLTNPKGAVVVGGDSKVDEAGYLIRGDLSIEDDRTQVVLHKLLARYATKKDTARLLSYWADQPFVVIRLKPSSVVRVF
;
A
#
# COMPACT_ATOMS: atom_id res chain seq x y z
N MET A 1 -22.52 -2.09 -23.61
CA MET A 1 -21.58 -1.40 -22.71
C MET A 1 -20.47 -2.36 -22.28
N ARG A 2 -19.24 -2.01 -22.56
CA ARG A 2 -18.09 -2.83 -22.16
C ARG A 2 -17.85 -2.68 -20.65
N VAL A 3 -17.90 -3.78 -19.93
CA VAL A 3 -17.44 -3.83 -18.54
C VAL A 3 -15.92 -3.95 -18.56
N LYS A 4 -15.21 -3.05 -17.87
CA LYS A 4 -13.76 -3.18 -17.73
C LYS A 4 -13.44 -4.49 -16.98
N PRO A 5 -12.50 -5.30 -17.49
CA PRO A 5 -12.06 -6.49 -16.73
C PRO A 5 -11.50 -6.04 -15.39
N GLN A 6 -11.80 -6.80 -14.34
CA GLN A 6 -11.25 -6.55 -13.02
C GLN A 6 -9.76 -6.87 -13.03
N ILE A 7 -8.94 -5.89 -12.67
CA ILE A 7 -7.48 -6.05 -12.57
C ILE A 7 -7.15 -7.05 -11.45
N LEU A 8 -7.78 -6.88 -10.27
CA LEU A 8 -7.62 -7.82 -9.16
C LEU A 8 -8.65 -8.94 -9.27
N THR A 9 -8.19 -10.13 -9.63
CA THR A 9 -9.04 -11.32 -9.66
C THR A 9 -9.44 -11.72 -8.25
N ARG A 10 -10.43 -12.60 -8.14
CA ARG A 10 -10.89 -13.13 -6.85
C ARG A 10 -9.74 -13.81 -6.09
N SER A 11 -8.91 -14.59 -6.76
CA SER A 11 -7.77 -15.26 -6.11
C SER A 11 -6.73 -14.26 -5.61
N ILE A 12 -6.46 -13.20 -6.35
CA ILE A 12 -5.53 -12.15 -5.91
C ILE A 12 -6.11 -11.39 -4.72
N ARG A 13 -7.40 -11.05 -4.74
CA ARG A 13 -8.05 -10.41 -3.58
C ARG A 13 -7.98 -11.28 -2.34
N THR A 14 -8.19 -12.57 -2.46
CA THR A 14 -8.05 -13.52 -1.35
C THR A 14 -6.62 -13.54 -0.82
N PHE A 15 -5.63 -13.55 -1.72
CA PHE A 15 -4.21 -13.48 -1.35
C PHE A 15 -3.90 -12.21 -0.57
N LEU A 16 -4.46 -11.07 -0.98
CA LEU A 16 -4.23 -9.78 -0.34
C LEU A 16 -4.91 -9.64 1.03
N ARG A 17 -5.75 -10.58 1.45
CA ARG A 17 -6.34 -10.59 2.80
C ARG A 17 -5.31 -10.89 3.88
N GLU A 18 -4.26 -11.63 3.54
CA GLU A 18 -3.21 -11.96 4.51
C GLU A 18 -2.33 -10.75 4.81
N PRO A 19 -2.00 -10.49 6.09
CA PRO A 19 -1.25 -9.30 6.48
C PRO A 19 0.25 -9.44 6.18
N ARG A 20 0.60 -9.37 4.91
CA ARG A 20 1.99 -9.38 4.46
C ARG A 20 2.53 -7.96 4.43
N VAL A 21 3.82 -7.82 4.67
CA VAL A 21 4.50 -6.54 4.44
C VAL A 21 4.75 -6.39 2.94
N ALA A 22 4.25 -5.30 2.38
CA ALA A 22 4.44 -4.98 0.97
C ALA A 22 5.77 -4.23 0.74
N ARG A 23 6.17 -4.13 -0.51
CA ARG A 23 7.30 -3.31 -0.95
C ARG A 23 6.78 -2.32 -1.98
N LEU A 24 6.69 -1.06 -1.58
CA LEU A 24 6.18 0.02 -2.44
C LEU A 24 7.34 0.73 -3.11
N ALA A 25 7.28 0.82 -4.43
CA ALA A 25 8.24 1.54 -5.25
C ALA A 25 7.63 2.83 -5.79
N THR A 26 8.35 3.92 -5.63
CA THR A 26 8.06 5.23 -6.23
C THR A 26 9.28 5.72 -6.98
N ILE A 27 9.13 6.72 -7.83
CA ILE A 27 10.22 7.23 -8.67
C ILE A 27 10.73 8.54 -8.08
N GLY A 28 12.02 8.56 -7.71
CA GLY A 28 12.67 9.75 -7.18
C GLY A 28 12.92 10.82 -8.25
N GLU A 29 13.14 12.06 -7.82
CA GLU A 29 13.46 13.18 -8.70
C GLU A 29 14.75 12.94 -9.49
N ASP A 30 15.68 12.18 -8.92
CA ASP A 30 16.94 11.78 -9.55
C ASP A 30 16.78 10.61 -10.53
N GLY A 31 15.55 10.12 -10.73
CA GLY A 31 15.25 8.99 -11.61
C GLY A 31 15.45 7.62 -10.99
N TYR A 32 16.01 7.55 -9.77
CA TYR A 32 16.17 6.27 -9.09
C TYR A 32 14.86 5.82 -8.45
N PRO A 33 14.54 4.52 -8.53
CA PRO A 33 13.43 3.98 -7.77
C PRO A 33 13.73 4.00 -6.27
N HIS A 34 12.73 4.39 -5.50
CA HIS A 34 12.74 4.37 -4.04
C HIS A 34 11.81 3.25 -3.60
N VAL A 35 12.33 2.28 -2.83
CA VAL A 35 11.56 1.10 -2.42
C VAL A 35 11.59 0.99 -0.90
N VAL A 36 10.41 0.84 -0.30
CA VAL A 36 10.28 0.73 1.15
C VAL A 36 9.31 -0.39 1.53
N PRO A 37 9.56 -1.08 2.66
CA PRO A 37 8.53 -1.95 3.25
C PRO A 37 7.39 -1.10 3.80
N ILE A 38 6.17 -1.57 3.65
CA ILE A 38 5.00 -0.80 4.07
C ILE A 38 3.82 -1.73 4.35
N TRP A 39 2.98 -1.32 5.29
CA TRP A 39 1.71 -1.98 5.57
C TRP A 39 0.65 -1.51 4.59
N PHE A 40 -0.29 -2.39 4.26
CA PHE A 40 -1.33 -2.07 3.31
C PHE A 40 -2.68 -2.67 3.72
N ILE A 41 -3.74 -2.08 3.19
CA ILE A 41 -5.07 -2.67 3.16
C ILE A 41 -5.60 -2.60 1.74
N ARG A 42 -6.56 -3.43 1.44
CA ARG A 42 -7.30 -3.36 0.17
C ARG A 42 -8.61 -2.60 0.40
N ASP A 43 -8.92 -1.68 -0.49
CA ASP A 43 -10.20 -0.98 -0.55
C ASP A 43 -10.79 -1.22 -1.94
N LYS A 44 -11.76 -2.13 -2.04
CA LYS A 44 -12.30 -2.60 -3.32
C LYS A 44 -11.16 -3.12 -4.20
N ASP A 45 -10.88 -2.48 -5.33
CA ASP A 45 -9.80 -2.85 -6.24
C ASP A 45 -8.53 -2.01 -6.05
N ASP A 46 -8.51 -1.11 -5.08
CA ASP A 46 -7.36 -0.26 -4.78
C ASP A 46 -6.57 -0.79 -3.59
N ILE A 47 -5.31 -0.41 -3.53
CA ILE A 47 -4.41 -0.71 -2.41
C ILE A 47 -4.12 0.59 -1.67
N LEU A 48 -4.30 0.59 -0.35
CA LEU A 48 -4.07 1.75 0.50
C LEU A 48 -2.88 1.52 1.41
N PHE A 49 -2.07 2.55 1.55
CA PHE A 49 -0.90 2.57 2.44
C PHE A 49 -0.98 3.78 3.35
N GLY A 50 -0.50 3.64 4.58
CA GLY A 50 -0.42 4.76 5.51
C GLY A 50 1.01 5.22 5.69
N CYS A 51 1.22 6.55 5.78
CA CYS A 51 2.55 7.11 5.99
C CYS A 51 2.48 8.56 6.47
N ASN A 52 3.66 9.14 6.74
CA ASN A 52 3.79 10.54 7.08
C ASN A 52 3.78 11.38 5.79
N ARG A 53 3.06 12.52 5.82
CA ARG A 53 3.01 13.45 4.68
C ARG A 53 4.40 13.91 4.23
N THR A 54 5.38 13.94 5.13
CA THR A 54 6.75 14.40 4.83
C THR A 54 7.65 13.30 4.29
N ASP A 55 7.17 12.07 4.17
CA ASP A 55 7.98 10.97 3.65
C ASP A 55 8.39 11.17 2.19
N ARG A 56 9.56 10.65 1.83
CA ARG A 56 10.08 10.75 0.47
C ARG A 56 9.12 10.18 -0.57
N LYS A 57 8.46 9.08 -0.26
CA LYS A 57 7.48 8.46 -1.19
C LYS A 57 6.31 9.39 -1.53
N VAL A 58 5.91 10.26 -0.59
CA VAL A 58 4.87 11.26 -0.83
C VAL A 58 5.38 12.32 -1.81
N ARG A 59 6.59 12.85 -1.58
CA ARG A 59 7.20 13.82 -2.50
C ARG A 59 7.39 13.23 -3.90
N ASN A 60 7.81 11.97 -3.96
CA ASN A 60 8.03 11.28 -5.23
C ASN A 60 6.74 11.18 -6.04
N LEU A 61 5.63 10.75 -5.43
CA LEU A 61 4.38 10.58 -6.16
C LEU A 61 3.76 11.92 -6.59
N LEU A 62 4.04 13.01 -5.89
CA LEU A 62 3.57 14.33 -6.30
C LEU A 62 4.27 14.80 -7.59
N THR A 63 5.49 14.37 -7.84
CA THR A 63 6.24 14.67 -9.07
C THR A 63 5.95 13.64 -10.16
N ASN A 64 5.90 12.36 -9.79
CA ASN A 64 5.62 11.26 -10.71
C ASN A 64 4.64 10.28 -10.04
N PRO A 65 3.37 10.25 -10.48
CA PRO A 65 2.34 9.45 -9.82
C PRO A 65 2.37 7.96 -10.16
N LYS A 66 3.36 7.52 -10.91
CA LYS A 66 3.52 6.10 -11.23
C LYS A 66 4.17 5.36 -10.08
N GLY A 67 3.64 4.19 -9.76
CA GLY A 67 4.21 3.35 -8.71
C GLY A 67 3.93 1.89 -8.91
N ALA A 68 4.57 1.09 -8.07
CA ALA A 68 4.42 -0.36 -8.10
C ALA A 68 4.55 -0.91 -6.68
N VAL A 69 3.86 -2.00 -6.43
CA VAL A 69 3.98 -2.72 -5.15
C VAL A 69 4.17 -4.20 -5.42
N VAL A 70 5.07 -4.83 -4.67
CA VAL A 70 5.19 -6.29 -4.63
C VAL A 70 4.61 -6.78 -3.32
N VAL A 71 3.71 -7.76 -3.39
CA VAL A 71 3.13 -8.43 -2.24
C VAL A 71 3.37 -9.91 -2.36
N GLY A 72 3.92 -10.51 -1.30
CA GLY A 72 4.25 -11.93 -1.28
C GLY A 72 5.59 -12.25 -1.94
N GLY A 73 5.80 -13.53 -2.24
CA GLY A 73 7.02 -13.99 -2.88
C GLY A 73 8.10 -14.50 -1.92
N ASP A 74 7.80 -14.62 -0.63
CA ASP A 74 8.70 -15.31 0.31
C ASP A 74 8.50 -16.82 0.16
N SER A 75 9.49 -17.49 -0.40
CA SER A 75 9.44 -18.93 -0.70
C SER A 75 9.20 -19.81 0.52
N LYS A 76 9.42 -19.31 1.72
CA LYS A 76 9.20 -20.08 2.95
C LYS A 76 7.74 -20.08 3.42
N VAL A 77 6.98 -19.03 3.07
CA VAL A 77 5.63 -18.81 3.60
C VAL A 77 4.58 -18.54 2.53
N ASP A 78 4.98 -18.16 1.33
CA ASP A 78 4.06 -17.75 0.27
C ASP A 78 4.04 -18.76 -0.87
N GLU A 79 2.85 -19.01 -1.42
CA GLU A 79 2.66 -19.80 -2.63
C GLU A 79 2.73 -18.94 -3.90
N ALA A 80 2.68 -17.62 -3.73
CA ALA A 80 2.66 -16.67 -4.85
C ALA A 80 3.22 -15.32 -4.43
N GLY A 81 3.53 -14.50 -5.41
CA GLY A 81 3.88 -13.09 -5.25
C GLY A 81 3.40 -12.32 -6.47
N TYR A 82 2.97 -11.09 -6.25
CA TYR A 82 2.38 -10.26 -7.31
C TYR A 82 3.04 -8.89 -7.35
N LEU A 83 3.32 -8.44 -8.57
CA LEU A 83 3.71 -7.07 -8.87
C LEU A 83 2.47 -6.33 -9.37
N ILE A 84 2.05 -5.31 -8.64
CA ILE A 84 0.88 -4.50 -8.97
C ILE A 84 1.37 -3.10 -9.31
N ARG A 85 1.12 -2.65 -10.53
CA ARG A 85 1.50 -1.31 -11.01
C ARG A 85 0.27 -0.45 -11.18
N GLY A 86 0.43 0.84 -10.95
CA GLY A 86 -0.69 1.76 -11.13
C GLY A 86 -0.33 3.21 -10.80
N ASP A 87 -1.38 4.02 -10.71
CA ASP A 87 -1.28 5.42 -10.37
C ASP A 87 -1.45 5.62 -8.87
N LEU A 88 -0.62 6.48 -8.30
CA LEU A 88 -0.63 6.82 -6.89
C LEU A 88 -1.28 8.18 -6.68
N SER A 89 -2.06 8.29 -5.61
CA SER A 89 -2.64 9.56 -5.16
C SER A 89 -2.58 9.64 -3.63
N ILE A 90 -2.73 10.85 -3.09
CA ILE A 90 -2.71 11.08 -1.64
C ILE A 90 -4.12 11.46 -1.19
N GLU A 91 -4.51 10.92 -0.05
CA GLU A 91 -5.76 11.24 0.63
C GLU A 91 -5.51 11.55 2.10
N ASP A 92 -6.31 12.46 2.66
CA ASP A 92 -6.35 12.65 4.09
C ASP A 92 -7.16 11.53 4.74
N ASP A 93 -6.79 11.18 5.97
CA ASP A 93 -7.50 10.19 6.78
C ASP A 93 -8.09 10.88 8.01
N ARG A 94 -9.01 11.82 7.77
CA ARG A 94 -9.54 12.73 8.81
C ARG A 94 -10.16 12.00 9.99
N THR A 95 -10.86 10.90 9.74
CA THR A 95 -11.51 10.10 10.79
C THR A 95 -10.63 8.95 11.27
N GLN A 96 -9.40 8.86 10.80
CA GLN A 96 -8.42 7.81 11.13
C GLN A 96 -8.93 6.39 10.84
N VAL A 97 -9.83 6.24 9.88
CA VAL A 97 -10.39 4.92 9.51
C VAL A 97 -9.31 4.00 8.97
N VAL A 98 -8.47 4.49 8.06
CA VAL A 98 -7.40 3.69 7.46
C VAL A 98 -6.33 3.37 8.50
N LEU A 99 -5.93 4.35 9.32
CA LEU A 99 -4.97 4.13 10.39
C LEU A 99 -5.45 3.01 11.33
N HIS A 100 -6.69 3.05 11.78
CA HIS A 100 -7.23 2.02 12.67
C HIS A 100 -7.29 0.66 12.00
N LYS A 101 -7.65 0.58 10.71
CA LYS A 101 -7.67 -0.68 9.96
C LYS A 101 -6.26 -1.27 9.81
N LEU A 102 -5.25 -0.44 9.54
CA LEU A 102 -3.86 -0.90 9.47
C LEU A 102 -3.38 -1.43 10.82
N LEU A 103 -3.68 -0.73 11.90
CA LEU A 103 -3.28 -1.17 13.25
C LEU A 103 -3.98 -2.47 13.64
N ALA A 104 -5.26 -2.61 13.36
CA ALA A 104 -6.00 -3.84 13.64
C ALA A 104 -5.45 -5.04 12.87
N ARG A 105 -4.90 -4.80 11.69
CA ARG A 105 -4.37 -5.83 10.80
C ARG A 105 -2.95 -6.28 11.18
N TYR A 106 -2.08 -5.34 11.60
CA TYR A 106 -0.64 -5.58 11.73
C TYR A 106 -0.10 -5.45 13.16
N ALA A 107 -0.73 -4.67 14.02
CA ALA A 107 -0.17 -4.32 15.31
C ALA A 107 -0.78 -5.14 16.46
N THR A 108 0.04 -5.38 17.50
CA THR A 108 -0.45 -5.91 18.78
C THR A 108 -1.21 -4.81 19.53
N LYS A 109 -1.96 -5.17 20.58
CA LYS A 109 -2.64 -4.18 21.45
C LYS A 109 -1.67 -3.16 22.02
N LYS A 110 -0.51 -3.61 22.47
CA LYS A 110 0.55 -2.76 23.03
C LYS A 110 1.08 -1.78 21.98
N ASP A 111 1.38 -2.28 20.79
CA ASP A 111 1.89 -1.45 19.70
C ASP A 111 0.82 -0.50 19.15
N THR A 112 -0.44 -0.91 19.15
CA THR A 112 -1.56 -0.06 18.74
C THR A 112 -1.62 1.21 19.57
N ALA A 113 -1.57 1.08 20.90
CA ALA A 113 -1.61 2.25 21.80
C ALA A 113 -0.42 3.19 21.54
N ARG A 114 0.77 2.62 21.40
CA ARG A 114 2.00 3.37 21.13
C ARG A 114 1.93 4.11 19.79
N LEU A 115 1.45 3.45 18.73
CA LEU A 115 1.36 4.02 17.39
C LEU A 115 0.26 5.07 17.28
N LEU A 116 -0.87 4.89 17.96
CA LEU A 116 -1.91 5.93 18.02
C LEU A 116 -1.38 7.20 18.70
N SER A 117 -0.60 7.04 19.77
CA SER A 117 0.02 8.18 20.44
C SER A 117 1.03 8.88 19.52
N TYR A 118 1.85 8.13 18.81
CA TYR A 118 2.80 8.68 17.84
C TYR A 118 2.08 9.48 16.75
N TRP A 119 1.04 8.91 16.16
CA TRP A 119 0.32 9.54 15.03
C TRP A 119 -0.58 10.70 15.46
N ALA A 120 -0.87 10.86 16.76
CA ALA A 120 -1.65 11.99 17.25
C ALA A 120 -1.01 13.35 16.91
N ASP A 121 0.34 13.41 16.86
CA ASP A 121 1.11 14.61 16.60
C ASP A 121 1.76 14.62 15.20
N GLN A 122 1.48 13.63 14.37
CA GLN A 122 2.10 13.48 13.06
C GLN A 122 1.08 13.61 11.94
N PRO A 123 1.46 14.19 10.80
CA PRO A 123 0.56 14.35 9.66
C PRO A 123 0.43 13.03 8.90
N PHE A 124 -0.46 12.15 9.38
CA PHE A 124 -0.76 10.88 8.72
C PHE A 124 -1.55 11.12 7.44
N VAL A 125 -1.10 10.48 6.35
CA VAL A 125 -1.80 10.47 5.06
C VAL A 125 -1.91 9.06 4.52
N VAL A 126 -2.84 8.89 3.59
CA VAL A 126 -3.05 7.63 2.87
C VAL A 126 -2.56 7.80 1.44
N ILE A 127 -1.77 6.84 0.97
CA ILE A 127 -1.43 6.70 -0.44
C ILE A 127 -2.38 5.66 -1.02
N ARG A 128 -3.09 6.02 -2.08
CA ARG A 128 -3.95 5.11 -2.85
C ARG A 128 -3.27 4.71 -4.14
N LEU A 129 -3.11 3.40 -4.35
CA LEU A 129 -2.67 2.84 -5.62
C LEU A 129 -3.89 2.29 -6.36
N LYS A 130 -4.15 2.85 -7.54
CA LYS A 130 -5.17 2.34 -8.46
C LYS A 130 -4.49 1.42 -9.47
N PRO A 131 -4.69 0.09 -9.39
CA PRO A 131 -3.99 -0.83 -10.25
C PRO A 131 -4.34 -0.64 -11.73
N SER A 132 -3.32 -0.64 -12.57
CA SER A 132 -3.45 -0.71 -14.03
C SER A 132 -3.01 -2.06 -14.58
N SER A 133 -2.16 -2.79 -13.85
CA SER A 133 -1.76 -4.14 -14.23
C SER A 133 -1.31 -4.94 -13.01
N VAL A 134 -1.47 -6.25 -13.10
CA VAL A 134 -0.97 -7.19 -12.10
C VAL A 134 -0.24 -8.31 -12.82
N VAL A 135 0.97 -8.63 -12.35
CA VAL A 135 1.79 -9.71 -12.89
C VAL A 135 2.18 -10.62 -11.74
N ARG A 136 2.00 -11.92 -11.92
CA ARG A 136 2.53 -12.91 -10.97
C ARG A 136 4.04 -13.00 -11.17
N VAL A 137 4.81 -12.76 -10.10
CA VAL A 137 6.28 -12.74 -10.13
C VAL A 137 6.92 -13.87 -9.32
N PHE A 138 6.07 -14.67 -8.69
CA PHE A 138 6.54 -15.80 -7.90
C PHE A 138 5.52 -16.94 -7.92
#